data_8e4f06aa1bed3272bb46617b73005c3d
#
_entry.id   8e4f06aa1bed3272bb46617b73005c3d
#
_cell.length_a   1.000
_cell.length_b   1.000
_cell.length_c   1.000
_cell.angle_alpha   90.00
_cell.angle_beta   90.00
_cell.angle_gamma   90.00
#
_symmetry.space_group_name_H-M   'P 1'
#
loop_
_entity.id
_entity.type
_entity.pdbx_description
1 polymer ?
#
loop_
_entity_poly.entity_id
_entity_poly.type
_entity_poly.pdbx_seq_one_letter_code
_entity_poly.pdbx_strand_id
1 'polypeptide(L)'
;MMPNNIQKWLSYFTEIHIESVTSDYNEELEVLLNNGRYQLCTPNAVYSYADKYSNFGDSFLQLNLDTPVIRNVLLLGFGLGSIPYMLEKKFAKKYSYTGVEIDEAVIYLASKYVLDDLVSDIELVQADAYVFVCQNQTKYDLICIDIFIDDKI
;
A
#
# COMPACT_ATOMS: atom_id res chain seq x y z
N MET A 1 -8.10 -4.42 -11.10
CA MET A 1 -8.26 -5.49 -12.13
C MET A 1 -7.46 -6.71 -11.69
N MET A 2 -8.10 -7.87 -11.53
CA MET A 2 -7.39 -9.10 -11.13
C MET A 2 -6.56 -9.67 -12.28
N PRO A 3 -5.33 -10.14 -12.03
CA PRO A 3 -4.54 -10.83 -13.04
C PRO A 3 -5.25 -12.14 -13.44
N ASN A 4 -5.17 -12.51 -14.70
CA ASN A 4 -5.71 -13.79 -15.11
C ASN A 4 -4.87 -14.95 -14.53
N ASN A 5 -5.46 -16.16 -14.45
CA ASN A 5 -4.81 -17.30 -13.81
C ASN A 5 -3.47 -17.69 -14.46
N ILE A 6 -3.32 -17.46 -15.76
CA ILE A 6 -2.09 -17.76 -16.51
C ILE A 6 -1.00 -16.76 -16.12
N GLN A 7 -1.31 -15.46 -16.09
CA GLN A 7 -0.37 -14.42 -15.67
C GLN A 7 0.06 -14.66 -14.21
N LYS A 8 -0.91 -14.98 -13.35
CA LYS A 8 -0.63 -15.27 -11.94
C LYS A 8 0.32 -16.46 -11.80
N TRP A 9 0.10 -17.54 -12.57
CA TRP A 9 0.98 -18.70 -12.56
C TRP A 9 2.38 -18.38 -13.10
N LEU A 10 2.48 -17.68 -14.23
CA LEU A 10 3.75 -17.28 -14.83
C LEU A 10 4.57 -16.35 -13.90
N SER A 11 3.89 -15.52 -13.12
CA SER A 11 4.56 -14.58 -12.21
C SER A 11 5.35 -15.24 -11.06
N TYR A 12 5.20 -16.54 -10.86
CA TYR A 12 6.05 -17.31 -9.93
C TYR A 12 7.42 -17.66 -10.52
N PHE A 13 7.60 -17.52 -11.83
CA PHE A 13 8.85 -17.84 -12.53
C PHE A 13 9.57 -16.59 -13.04
N THR A 14 8.83 -15.54 -13.32
CA THR A 14 9.37 -14.27 -13.83
C THR A 14 8.44 -13.12 -13.46
N GLU A 15 8.99 -11.94 -13.27
CA GLU A 15 8.20 -10.72 -13.12
C GLU A 15 7.49 -10.40 -14.43
N ILE A 16 6.24 -10.01 -14.33
CA ILE A 16 5.41 -9.64 -15.48
C ILE A 16 5.07 -8.16 -15.35
N HIS A 17 5.53 -7.38 -16.31
CA HIS A 17 5.17 -5.98 -16.42
C HIS A 17 3.67 -5.85 -16.74
N ILE A 18 2.98 -5.01 -15.98
CA ILE A 18 1.53 -4.78 -16.13
C ILE A 18 1.26 -3.39 -16.69
N GLU A 19 1.84 -2.36 -16.09
CA GLU A 19 1.60 -0.97 -16.50
C GLU A 19 2.74 -0.09 -16.01
N SER A 20 3.10 0.93 -16.80
CA SER A 20 3.94 2.03 -16.38
C SER A 20 3.18 3.35 -16.50
N VAL A 21 3.38 4.23 -15.54
CA VAL A 21 2.85 5.59 -15.53
C VAL A 21 3.92 6.57 -15.07
N THR A 22 3.70 7.85 -15.34
CA THR A 22 4.53 8.96 -14.83
C THR A 22 3.67 9.85 -13.95
N SER A 23 4.29 10.58 -13.03
CA SER A 23 3.64 11.58 -12.21
C SER A 23 4.54 12.78 -11.96
N ASP A 24 4.03 13.78 -11.26
CA ASP A 24 4.81 14.95 -10.85
C ASP A 24 5.89 14.59 -9.79
N TYR A 25 5.75 13.45 -9.13
CA TYR A 25 6.63 13.00 -8.05
C TYR A 25 7.59 11.91 -8.49
N ASN A 26 7.22 11.14 -9.51
CA ASN A 26 7.97 9.98 -9.99
C ASN A 26 8.05 9.99 -11.52
N GLU A 27 9.27 10.01 -12.06
CA GLU A 27 9.49 9.96 -13.51
C GLU A 27 8.98 8.64 -14.12
N GLU A 28 9.04 7.56 -13.34
CA GLU A 28 8.56 6.25 -13.74
C GLU A 28 8.04 5.46 -12.54
N LEU A 29 6.79 5.02 -12.65
CA LEU A 29 6.14 4.09 -11.72
C LEU A 29 5.73 2.85 -12.50
N GLU A 30 6.18 1.70 -12.08
CA GLU A 30 5.86 0.42 -12.70
C GLU A 30 5.04 -0.46 -11.77
N VAL A 31 3.94 -1.00 -12.29
CA VAL A 31 3.21 -2.10 -11.66
C VAL A 31 3.68 -3.40 -12.28
N LEU A 32 4.24 -4.25 -11.46
CA LEU A 32 4.66 -5.59 -11.82
C LEU A 32 3.78 -6.62 -11.13
N LEU A 33 3.62 -7.79 -11.74
CA LEU A 33 3.07 -8.97 -11.11
C LEU A 33 4.22 -9.93 -10.79
N ASN A 34 4.49 -10.15 -9.52
CA ASN A 34 5.60 -10.94 -9.02
C ASN A 34 5.11 -11.88 -7.91
N ASN A 35 5.38 -13.18 -8.02
CA ASN A 35 4.92 -14.21 -7.07
C ASN A 35 3.41 -14.14 -6.76
N GLY A 36 2.59 -13.86 -7.78
CA GLY A 36 1.14 -13.75 -7.66
C GLY A 36 0.65 -12.48 -6.95
N ARG A 37 1.50 -11.48 -6.75
CA ARG A 37 1.21 -10.21 -6.08
C ARG A 37 1.57 -9.03 -6.95
N TYR A 38 0.77 -7.97 -6.87
CA TYR A 38 1.15 -6.69 -7.45
C TYR A 38 2.26 -6.05 -6.64
N GLN A 39 3.23 -5.50 -7.35
CA GLN A 39 4.36 -4.76 -6.81
C GLN A 39 4.40 -3.40 -7.51
N LEU A 40 4.57 -2.32 -6.76
CA LEU A 40 4.81 -0.98 -7.27
C LEU A 40 6.28 -0.64 -7.08
N CYS A 41 6.92 -0.26 -8.17
CA CYS A 41 8.34 0.08 -8.18
C CYS A 41 8.57 1.41 -8.87
N THR A 42 9.66 2.06 -8.48
CA THR A 42 10.44 2.99 -9.30
C THR A 42 11.70 2.28 -9.78
N PRO A 43 12.54 2.88 -10.62
CA PRO A 43 13.84 2.32 -10.99
C PRO A 43 14.76 2.01 -9.79
N ASN A 44 14.58 2.71 -8.66
CA ASN A 44 15.50 2.64 -7.52
C ASN A 44 14.87 2.04 -6.25
N ALA A 45 13.54 1.94 -6.18
CA ALA A 45 12.85 1.53 -4.96
C ALA A 45 11.60 0.68 -5.22
N VAL A 46 11.28 -0.17 -4.24
CA VAL A 46 9.99 -0.88 -4.17
C VAL A 46 9.08 -0.13 -3.21
N TYR A 47 8.02 0.46 -3.75
CA TYR A 47 7.03 1.24 -2.98
C TYR A 47 6.01 0.36 -2.27
N SER A 48 5.67 -0.76 -2.88
CA SER A 48 4.60 -1.62 -2.37
C SER A 48 4.75 -3.04 -2.90
N TYR A 49 4.51 -4.06 -2.06
CA TYR A 49 4.57 -5.45 -2.47
C TYR A 49 3.66 -6.34 -1.63
N ALA A 50 2.41 -5.95 -1.47
CA ALA A 50 1.39 -6.71 -0.76
C ALA A 50 1.91 -7.28 0.60
N ASP A 51 1.66 -8.58 0.89
CA ASP A 51 2.14 -9.23 2.11
C ASP A 51 3.65 -9.58 2.10
N LYS A 52 4.34 -9.27 1.02
CA LYS A 52 5.81 -9.42 0.88
C LYS A 52 6.59 -8.16 1.24
N TYR A 53 5.91 -7.06 1.51
CA TYR A 53 6.52 -5.81 1.94
C TYR A 53 7.03 -5.93 3.38
N SER A 54 8.29 -6.30 3.56
CA SER A 54 8.87 -6.74 4.84
C SER A 54 8.97 -5.64 5.90
N ASN A 55 9.06 -4.36 5.47
CA ASN A 55 9.26 -3.23 6.38
C ASN A 55 8.27 -3.20 7.56
N PHE A 56 7.00 -3.53 7.31
CA PHE A 56 5.96 -3.56 8.33
C PHE A 56 5.67 -4.95 8.89
N GLY A 57 6.00 -6.01 8.13
CA GLY A 57 5.70 -7.38 8.54
C GLY A 57 6.31 -7.75 9.90
N ASP A 58 7.56 -7.40 10.10
CA ASP A 58 8.29 -7.68 11.36
C ASP A 58 7.82 -6.76 12.50
N SER A 59 7.48 -5.51 12.19
CA SER A 59 6.91 -4.57 13.16
C SER A 59 5.56 -5.06 13.69
N PHE A 60 4.69 -5.56 12.82
CA PHE A 60 3.38 -6.08 13.23
C PHE A 60 3.48 -7.35 14.08
N LEU A 61 4.52 -8.16 13.93
CA LEU A 61 4.76 -9.30 14.81
C LEU A 61 5.10 -8.89 16.27
N GLN A 62 5.59 -7.67 16.47
CA GLN A 62 5.90 -7.12 17.79
C GLN A 62 4.71 -6.41 18.46
N LEU A 63 3.67 -6.11 17.69
CA LEU A 63 2.47 -5.42 18.18
C LEU A 63 1.42 -6.42 18.64
N ASN A 64 0.71 -6.08 19.70
CA ASN A 64 -0.50 -6.81 20.09
C ASN A 64 -1.67 -6.34 19.24
N LEU A 65 -1.83 -6.93 18.06
CA LEU A 65 -2.94 -6.63 17.15
C LEU A 65 -4.28 -7.20 17.60
N ASP A 66 -4.32 -8.05 18.63
CA ASP A 66 -5.56 -8.64 19.16
C ASP A 66 -6.28 -7.71 20.16
N THR A 67 -5.70 -6.55 20.42
CA THR A 67 -6.37 -5.56 21.27
C THR A 67 -7.65 -5.04 20.61
N PRO A 68 -8.79 -4.99 21.31
CA PRO A 68 -10.05 -4.46 20.78
C PRO A 68 -10.02 -2.93 20.60
N VAL A 69 -8.93 -2.28 20.99
CA VAL A 69 -8.78 -0.82 20.91
C VAL A 69 -8.50 -0.37 19.48
N ILE A 70 -7.75 -1.16 18.67
CA ILE A 70 -7.40 -0.77 17.31
C ILE A 70 -8.62 -0.94 16.40
N ARG A 71 -9.13 0.17 15.88
CA ARG A 71 -10.24 0.25 14.92
C ARG A 71 -9.93 1.16 13.75
N ASN A 72 -9.37 2.34 14.03
CA ASN A 72 -9.07 3.38 13.05
C ASN A 72 -7.56 3.48 12.86
N VAL A 73 -7.11 3.29 11.64
CA VAL A 73 -5.69 3.27 11.27
C VAL A 73 -5.40 4.40 10.29
N LEU A 74 -4.39 5.21 10.58
CA LEU A 74 -3.85 6.19 9.64
C LEU A 74 -2.63 5.62 8.94
N LEU A 75 -2.62 5.72 7.62
CA LEU A 75 -1.48 5.37 6.78
C LEU A 75 -0.96 6.65 6.12
N LEU A 76 0.23 7.05 6.46
CA LEU A 76 0.94 8.14 5.79
C LEU A 76 1.91 7.52 4.77
N GLY A 77 1.58 7.69 3.49
CA GLY A 77 2.08 6.87 2.40
C GLY A 77 1.24 5.59 2.23
N PHE A 78 0.52 5.48 1.13
CA PHE A 78 -0.38 4.35 0.90
C PHE A 78 0.21 3.30 -0.04
N GLY A 79 0.92 3.74 -1.09
CA GLY A 79 1.40 2.87 -2.15
C GLY A 79 0.26 2.07 -2.80
N LEU A 80 0.45 0.79 -3.04
CA LEU A 80 -0.63 -0.12 -3.44
C LEU A 80 -1.34 -0.78 -2.25
N GLY A 81 -1.27 -0.21 -1.04
CA GLY A 81 -1.97 -0.74 0.13
C GLY A 81 -1.37 -2.03 0.70
N SER A 82 -0.03 -2.14 0.74
CA SER A 82 0.67 -3.30 1.33
C SER A 82 0.29 -3.50 2.79
N ILE A 83 0.15 -2.43 3.56
CA ILE A 83 -0.19 -2.50 4.98
C ILE A 83 -1.59 -3.09 5.21
N PRO A 84 -2.69 -2.54 4.66
CA PRO A 84 -4.00 -3.15 4.83
C PRO A 84 -4.08 -4.56 4.24
N TYR A 85 -3.45 -4.81 3.10
CA TYR A 85 -3.39 -6.15 2.52
C TYR A 85 -2.73 -7.16 3.48
N MET A 86 -1.59 -6.80 4.05
CA MET A 86 -0.87 -7.64 5.01
C MET A 86 -1.70 -7.88 6.27
N LEU A 87 -2.29 -6.83 6.85
CA LEU A 87 -3.12 -6.94 8.05
C LEU A 87 -4.32 -7.85 7.82
N GLU A 88 -4.97 -7.77 6.65
CA GLU A 88 -6.09 -8.66 6.31
C GLU A 88 -5.65 -10.10 6.03
N LYS A 89 -4.66 -10.30 5.16
CA LYS A 89 -4.36 -11.63 4.62
C LYS A 89 -3.39 -12.43 5.47
N LYS A 90 -2.47 -11.76 6.18
CA LYS A 90 -1.47 -12.44 7.01
C LYS A 90 -1.84 -12.44 8.49
N PHE A 91 -2.42 -11.35 8.99
CA PHE A 91 -2.76 -11.20 10.41
C PHE A 91 -4.27 -11.37 10.69
N ALA A 92 -5.10 -11.55 9.68
CA ALA A 92 -6.56 -11.70 9.78
C ALA A 92 -7.24 -10.54 10.54
N LYS A 93 -6.74 -9.32 10.35
CA LYS A 93 -7.25 -8.09 10.97
C LYS A 93 -7.96 -7.23 9.94
N LYS A 94 -9.07 -6.64 10.34
CA LYS A 94 -9.85 -5.69 9.56
C LYS A 94 -10.03 -4.42 10.37
N TYR A 95 -9.63 -3.30 9.79
CA TYR A 95 -9.74 -1.99 10.39
C TYR A 95 -10.39 -1.02 9.41
N SER A 96 -10.77 0.17 9.89
CA SER A 96 -11.08 1.29 9.01
C SER A 96 -9.80 2.09 8.80
N TYR A 97 -9.48 2.40 7.55
CA TYR A 97 -8.24 3.08 7.19
C TYR A 97 -8.49 4.44 6.58
N THR A 98 -7.69 5.43 6.99
CA THR A 98 -7.46 6.64 6.22
C THR A 98 -6.06 6.55 5.63
N GLY A 99 -5.98 6.41 4.32
CA GLY A 99 -4.72 6.37 3.57
C GLY A 99 -4.42 7.73 2.95
N VAL A 100 -3.32 8.34 3.34
CA VAL A 100 -2.86 9.62 2.78
C VAL A 100 -1.75 9.32 1.78
N GLU A 101 -1.94 9.80 0.56
CA GLU A 101 -0.98 9.62 -0.54
C GLU A 101 -0.88 10.94 -1.31
N ILE A 102 0.35 11.36 -1.59
CA ILE A 102 0.57 12.62 -2.30
C ILE A 102 0.42 12.46 -3.81
N ASP A 103 0.79 11.30 -4.33
CA ASP A 103 0.86 11.02 -5.76
C ASP A 103 -0.47 10.47 -6.29
N GLU A 104 -1.15 11.26 -7.12
CA GLU A 104 -2.41 10.88 -7.75
C GLU A 104 -2.27 9.61 -8.62
N ALA A 105 -1.11 9.43 -9.27
CA ALA A 105 -0.85 8.24 -10.07
C ALA A 105 -0.82 6.98 -9.18
N VAL A 106 -0.24 7.06 -7.99
CA VAL A 106 -0.24 5.96 -7.02
C VAL A 106 -1.66 5.64 -6.55
N ILE A 107 -2.48 6.66 -6.26
CA ILE A 107 -3.90 6.49 -5.90
C ILE A 107 -4.67 5.81 -7.03
N TYR A 108 -4.45 6.24 -8.28
CA TYR A 108 -5.06 5.62 -9.46
C TYR A 108 -4.68 4.13 -9.57
N LEU A 109 -3.39 3.80 -9.43
CA LEU A 109 -2.90 2.43 -9.52
C LEU A 109 -3.45 1.55 -8.38
N ALA A 110 -3.49 2.07 -7.15
CA ALA A 110 -4.08 1.37 -6.02
C ALA A 110 -5.56 1.04 -6.26
N SER A 111 -6.33 2.03 -6.72
CA SER A 111 -7.75 1.88 -7.02
C SER A 111 -7.99 0.86 -8.13
N LYS A 112 -7.13 0.84 -9.14
CA LYS A 112 -7.26 -0.05 -10.29
C LYS A 112 -6.91 -1.50 -9.99
N TYR A 113 -5.91 -1.74 -9.15
CA TYR A 113 -5.31 -3.07 -9.01
C TYR A 113 -5.55 -3.75 -7.68
N VAL A 114 -5.78 -3.00 -6.59
CA VAL A 114 -5.72 -3.59 -5.25
C VAL A 114 -6.95 -3.34 -4.39
N LEU A 115 -7.57 -2.16 -4.45
CA LEU A 115 -8.65 -1.83 -3.50
C LEU A 115 -9.83 -2.82 -3.55
N ASP A 116 -10.18 -3.33 -4.72
CA ASP A 116 -11.25 -4.34 -4.87
C ASP A 116 -10.94 -5.68 -4.18
N ASP A 117 -9.67 -5.96 -3.88
CA ASP A 117 -9.22 -7.20 -3.21
C ASP A 117 -9.27 -7.09 -1.67
N LEU A 118 -9.46 -5.88 -1.17
CA LEU A 118 -9.54 -5.58 0.25
C LEU A 118 -11.00 -5.51 0.70
N VAL A 119 -11.24 -6.02 1.90
CA VAL A 119 -12.59 -6.02 2.49
C VAL A 119 -12.73 -5.00 3.63
N SER A 120 -11.61 -4.38 4.02
CA SER A 120 -11.57 -3.26 4.96
C SER A 120 -12.13 -2.00 4.33
N ASP A 121 -12.66 -1.12 5.16
CA ASP A 121 -13.10 0.21 4.74
C ASP A 121 -11.86 1.11 4.59
N ILE A 122 -11.66 1.66 3.38
CA ILE A 122 -10.46 2.46 3.07
C ILE A 122 -10.88 3.77 2.43
N GLU A 123 -10.60 4.86 3.11
CA GLU A 123 -10.69 6.22 2.58
C GLU A 123 -9.31 6.67 2.11
N LEU A 124 -9.16 6.99 0.82
CA LEU A 124 -7.94 7.58 0.27
C LEU A 124 -8.06 9.10 0.19
N VAL A 125 -7.06 9.77 0.74
CA VAL A 125 -6.95 11.23 0.74
C VAL A 125 -5.69 11.63 -0.03
N GLN A 126 -5.88 12.35 -1.15
CA GLN A 126 -4.75 12.94 -1.87
C GLN A 126 -4.27 14.19 -1.12
N ALA A 127 -3.15 14.07 -0.44
CA ALA A 127 -2.55 15.18 0.29
C ALA A 127 -1.07 14.93 0.60
N ASP A 128 -0.34 16.01 0.80
CA ASP A 128 0.94 15.95 1.51
C ASP A 128 0.70 15.50 2.96
N ALA A 129 1.43 14.48 3.41
CA ALA A 129 1.22 13.87 4.72
C ALA A 129 1.47 14.84 5.88
N TYR A 130 2.46 15.74 5.75
CA TYR A 130 2.73 16.75 6.77
C TYR A 130 1.58 17.75 6.88
N VAL A 131 1.09 18.23 5.73
CA VAL A 131 -0.07 19.16 5.68
C VAL A 131 -1.31 18.49 6.25
N PHE A 132 -1.55 17.23 5.89
CA PHE A 132 -2.66 16.45 6.43
C PHE A 132 -2.60 16.35 7.94
N VAL A 133 -1.46 15.96 8.51
CA VAL A 133 -1.30 15.82 9.97
C VAL A 133 -1.48 17.15 10.69
N CYS A 134 -0.99 18.26 10.12
CA CYS A 134 -1.17 19.59 10.73
C CYS A 134 -2.63 20.06 10.78
N GLN A 135 -3.47 19.60 9.85
CA GLN A 135 -4.88 20.01 9.75
C GLN A 135 -5.85 18.99 10.36
N ASN A 136 -5.42 17.75 10.51
CA ASN A 136 -6.25 16.65 10.96
C ASN A 136 -6.59 16.78 12.45
N GLN A 137 -7.86 16.55 12.79
CA GLN A 137 -8.35 16.52 14.17
C GLN A 137 -8.87 15.12 14.59
N THR A 138 -8.91 14.20 13.65
CA THR A 138 -9.33 12.81 13.88
C THR A 138 -8.24 12.07 14.67
N LYS A 139 -8.66 11.26 15.62
CA LYS A 139 -7.76 10.41 16.40
C LYS A 139 -7.73 9.01 15.79
N TYR A 140 -6.55 8.44 15.72
CA TYR A 140 -6.31 7.09 15.23
C TYR A 140 -5.71 6.23 16.32
N ASP A 141 -6.02 4.94 16.28
CA ASP A 141 -5.54 3.96 17.26
C ASP A 141 -4.18 3.39 16.86
N LEU A 142 -3.88 3.42 15.57
CA LEU A 142 -2.60 3.02 15.00
C LEU A 142 -2.22 3.98 13.86
N ILE A 143 -0.96 4.40 13.82
CA ILE A 143 -0.42 5.24 12.76
C ILE A 143 0.77 4.51 12.15
N CYS A 144 0.72 4.26 10.85
CA CYS A 144 1.83 3.71 10.07
C CYS A 144 2.39 4.83 9.17
N ILE A 145 3.70 5.03 9.21
CA ILE A 145 4.39 6.06 8.43
C ILE A 145 5.31 5.35 7.45
N ASP A 146 5.03 5.50 6.17
CA ASP A 146 5.77 4.89 5.05
C ASP A 146 5.92 5.91 3.92
N ILE A 147 6.60 7.02 4.23
CA ILE A 147 6.74 8.17 3.34
C ILE A 147 8.15 8.20 2.79
N PHE A 148 8.27 8.07 1.48
CA PHE A 148 9.52 8.30 0.75
C PHE A 148 9.20 8.61 -0.72
N ILE A 149 10.12 9.24 -1.42
CA ILE A 149 10.06 9.50 -2.86
C ILE A 149 11.34 8.97 -3.47
N ASP A 150 11.20 7.93 -4.32
CA ASP A 150 12.29 7.17 -4.93
C ASP A 150 13.27 6.67 -3.85
N ASP A 151 14.54 7.02 -3.92
CA ASP A 151 15.58 6.68 -2.93
C ASP A 151 15.79 7.78 -1.86
N LYS A 152 14.94 8.80 -1.84
CA LYS A 152 15.02 9.95 -0.93
C LYS A 152 14.06 9.78 0.24
N ILE A 153 14.58 10.03 1.44
CA ILE A 153 13.84 10.06 2.70
C ILE A 153 13.64 11.50 3.14
#